data_f749bc0e6a080f01e4bb3d04397aec65
#
_entry.id   f749bc0e6a080f01e4bb3d04397aec65
#
_cell.length_a   1.000
_cell.length_b   1.000
_cell.length_c   1.000
_cell.angle_alpha   90.00
_cell.angle_beta   90.00
_cell.angle_gamma   90.00
#
_symmetry.space_group_name_H-M   'P 1'
#
loop_
_entity.id
_entity.type
_entity.pdbx_description
1 polymer ?
#
loop_
_entity_poly.entity_id
_entity_poly.type
_entity_poly.pdbx_seq_one_letter_code
_entity_poly.pdbx_strand_id
1 'polypeptide(L)'
;MNGHGLLLGVLTGLAATATMDIGSLIGILLGVPGKGPRLNGFDMIGRWIGYFFRGVFRHANIREEAALHGEVPFGIFCHYCIGTVLTLFYLEASKLLQIPTGVITALVFGVLTNIFPWFIMFPAQGYSWLGRRAPEGAHLTRTSFWNHLFFGVGIALWTAILKPV
;
A
#
# COMPACT_ATOMS: atom_id res chain seq x y z
N MET A 1 -9.01 -21.14 -0.89
CA MET A 1 -8.90 -21.14 -2.39
C MET A 1 -8.25 -22.44 -2.85
N ASN A 2 -8.61 -22.99 -4.03
CA ASN A 2 -7.81 -24.03 -4.71
C ASN A 2 -6.55 -23.41 -5.34
N GLY A 3 -5.62 -24.25 -5.86
CA GLY A 3 -4.36 -23.74 -6.41
C GLY A 3 -4.53 -22.74 -7.58
N HIS A 4 -5.54 -22.95 -8.44
CA HIS A 4 -5.85 -22.05 -9.54
C HIS A 4 -6.37 -20.69 -9.02
N GLY A 5 -7.32 -20.72 -8.09
CA GLY A 5 -7.83 -19.49 -7.47
C GLY A 5 -6.76 -18.73 -6.69
N LEU A 6 -5.82 -19.42 -6.03
CA LEU A 6 -4.69 -18.76 -5.37
C LEU A 6 -3.79 -18.04 -6.37
N LEU A 7 -3.46 -18.66 -7.49
CA LEU A 7 -2.68 -18.03 -8.56
C LEU A 7 -3.38 -16.77 -9.09
N LEU A 8 -4.67 -16.85 -9.40
CA LEU A 8 -5.44 -15.70 -9.87
C LEU A 8 -5.53 -14.61 -8.80
N GLY A 9 -5.66 -14.98 -7.52
CA GLY A 9 -5.63 -14.04 -6.40
C GLY A 9 -4.30 -13.30 -6.28
N VAL A 10 -3.17 -14.00 -6.46
CA VAL A 10 -1.83 -13.38 -6.48
C VAL A 10 -1.72 -12.41 -7.66
N LEU A 11 -2.13 -12.81 -8.86
CA LEU A 11 -2.12 -11.94 -10.04
C LEU A 11 -3.02 -10.71 -9.84
N THR A 12 -4.21 -10.90 -9.22
CA THR A 12 -5.09 -9.79 -8.85
C THR A 12 -4.39 -8.80 -7.92
N GLY A 13 -3.68 -9.30 -6.90
CA GLY A 13 -2.96 -8.46 -5.95
C GLY A 13 -1.81 -7.68 -6.57
N LEU A 14 -1.01 -8.32 -7.41
CA LEU A 14 0.07 -7.66 -8.15
C LEU A 14 -0.49 -6.56 -9.07
N ALA A 15 -1.55 -6.87 -9.82
CA ALA A 15 -2.16 -5.93 -10.75
C ALA A 15 -2.90 -4.78 -10.03
N ALA A 16 -3.54 -5.05 -8.88
CA ALA A 16 -4.14 -4.01 -8.04
C ALA A 16 -3.09 -3.05 -7.47
N THR A 17 -1.95 -3.58 -7.03
CA THR A 17 -0.83 -2.76 -6.56
C THR A 17 -0.24 -1.91 -7.68
N ALA A 18 -0.08 -2.47 -8.88
CA ALA A 18 0.33 -1.70 -10.06
C ALA A 18 -0.69 -0.59 -10.41
N THR A 19 -1.99 -0.85 -10.26
CA THR A 19 -3.04 0.16 -10.46
C THR A 19 -2.91 1.30 -9.43
N MET A 20 -2.56 1.00 -8.18
CA MET A 20 -2.24 1.99 -7.16
C MET A 20 -1.06 2.88 -7.58
N ASP A 21 0.00 2.29 -8.14
CA ASP A 21 1.18 3.03 -8.59
C ASP A 21 0.85 3.93 -9.79
N ILE A 22 0.05 3.44 -10.74
CA ILE A 22 -0.48 4.23 -11.85
C ILE A 22 -1.34 5.39 -11.31
N GLY A 23 -2.23 5.13 -10.35
CA GLY A 23 -3.02 6.15 -9.67
C GLY A 23 -2.16 7.20 -8.95
N SER A 24 -1.02 6.78 -8.37
CA SER A 24 -0.02 7.68 -7.81
C SER A 24 0.58 8.60 -8.87
N LEU A 25 0.97 8.05 -10.02
CA LEU A 25 1.49 8.83 -11.16
C LEU A 25 0.45 9.81 -11.69
N ILE A 26 -0.79 9.37 -11.88
CA ILE A 26 -1.91 10.25 -12.28
C ILE A 26 -2.07 11.40 -11.28
N GLY A 27 -2.02 11.11 -9.98
CA GLY A 27 -2.09 12.14 -8.92
C GLY A 27 -0.97 13.18 -9.02
N ILE A 28 0.26 12.76 -9.37
CA ILE A 28 1.38 13.68 -9.62
C ILE A 28 1.08 14.56 -10.83
N LEU A 29 0.65 13.96 -11.95
CA LEU A 29 0.38 14.68 -13.20
C LEU A 29 -0.79 15.68 -13.06
N LEU A 30 -1.79 15.35 -12.26
CA LEU A 30 -2.94 16.22 -11.98
C LEU A 30 -2.66 17.26 -10.89
N GLY A 31 -1.46 17.26 -10.31
CA GLY A 31 -1.10 18.19 -9.23
C GLY A 31 -1.91 17.97 -7.95
N VAL A 32 -2.30 16.72 -7.67
CA VAL A 32 -3.00 16.41 -6.40
C VAL A 32 -2.11 16.86 -5.23
N PRO A 33 -2.62 17.71 -4.32
CA PRO A 33 -1.82 18.30 -3.26
C PRO A 33 -1.13 17.23 -2.40
N GLY A 34 0.20 17.35 -2.27
CA GLY A 34 1.04 16.45 -1.48
C GLY A 34 1.77 15.39 -2.29
N LYS A 35 1.49 15.27 -3.58
CA LYS A 35 2.30 14.45 -4.47
C LYS A 35 3.60 15.19 -4.79
N GLY A 36 4.64 14.90 -3.99
CA GLY A 36 6.01 15.28 -4.33
C GLY A 36 6.54 14.48 -5.52
N PRO A 37 7.72 14.85 -6.06
CA PRO A 37 8.31 14.18 -7.22
C PRO A 37 8.74 12.73 -6.95
N ARG A 38 8.55 12.21 -5.76
CA ARG A 38 8.92 10.84 -5.38
C ARG A 38 7.71 9.93 -5.44
N LEU A 39 7.78 8.91 -6.28
CA LEU A 39 6.84 7.81 -6.32
C LEU A 39 6.85 7.06 -4.97
N ASN A 40 5.72 7.03 -4.28
CA ASN A 40 5.35 6.13 -3.18
C ASN A 40 6.31 5.94 -2.00
N GLY A 41 7.44 6.65 -1.90
CA GLY A 41 8.37 6.53 -0.77
C GLY A 41 8.95 5.12 -0.59
N PHE A 42 9.24 4.41 -1.69
CA PHE A 42 9.79 3.05 -1.65
C PHE A 42 11.12 2.98 -0.90
N ASP A 43 11.94 4.03 -0.95
CA ASP A 43 13.16 4.17 -0.16
C ASP A 43 12.86 4.10 1.35
N MET A 44 11.83 4.80 1.81
CA MET A 44 11.43 4.80 3.22
C MET A 44 10.82 3.47 3.66
N ILE A 45 10.02 2.83 2.79
CA ILE A 45 9.46 1.50 3.06
C ILE A 45 10.58 0.47 3.18
N GLY A 46 11.48 0.46 2.21
CA GLY A 46 12.61 -0.48 2.17
C GLY A 46 13.61 -0.25 3.31
N ARG A 47 13.89 1.00 3.65
CA ARG A 47 14.73 1.36 4.79
C ARG A 47 14.09 0.90 6.09
N TRP A 48 12.83 1.24 6.33
CA TRP A 48 12.12 0.86 7.55
C TRP A 48 12.06 -0.65 7.73
N ILE A 49 11.64 -1.41 6.72
CA ILE A 49 11.58 -2.88 6.80
C ILE A 49 13.00 -3.48 6.87
N GLY A 50 13.96 -2.90 6.17
CA GLY A 50 15.36 -3.33 6.23
C GLY A 50 15.97 -3.21 7.61
N TYR A 51 15.59 -2.20 8.39
CA TYR A 51 16.03 -2.06 9.79
C TYR A 51 15.45 -3.11 10.73
N PHE A 52 14.35 -3.80 10.37
CA PHE A 52 13.82 -4.93 11.15
C PHE A 52 14.85 -6.04 11.31
N PHE A 53 15.67 -6.29 10.30
CA PHE A 53 16.77 -7.27 10.39
C PHE A 53 17.89 -6.87 11.35
N ARG A 54 17.87 -5.61 11.81
CA ARG A 54 18.78 -5.08 12.84
C ARG A 54 18.07 -4.93 14.20
N GLY A 55 16.84 -5.43 14.34
CA GLY A 55 16.03 -5.30 15.56
C GLY A 55 15.47 -3.90 15.82
N VAL A 56 15.54 -2.99 14.84
CA VAL A 56 15.05 -1.61 14.97
C VAL A 56 13.72 -1.48 14.23
N PHE A 57 12.63 -1.36 14.99
CA PHE A 57 11.27 -1.29 14.47
C PHE A 57 10.69 0.13 14.46
N ARG A 58 11.27 1.04 15.25
CA ARG A 58 10.81 2.43 15.40
C ARG A 58 11.99 3.38 15.29
N HIS A 59 11.74 4.51 14.64
CA HIS A 59 12.74 5.55 14.39
C HIS A 59 12.23 6.89 14.93
N ALA A 60 13.14 7.75 15.34
CA ALA A 60 12.81 9.15 15.63
C ALA A 60 12.47 9.90 14.34
N ASN A 61 13.23 9.64 13.27
CA ASN A 61 12.98 10.11 11.91
C ASN A 61 13.69 9.18 10.92
N ILE A 62 12.93 8.40 10.16
CA ILE A 62 13.48 7.42 9.21
C ILE A 62 14.36 8.07 8.12
N ARG A 63 14.17 9.37 7.82
CA ARG A 63 14.94 10.08 6.80
C ARG A 63 16.34 10.45 7.26
N GLU A 64 16.55 10.54 8.57
CA GLU A 64 17.84 10.81 9.18
C GLU A 64 18.66 9.54 9.41
N GLU A 65 18.01 8.38 9.31
CA GLU A 65 18.71 7.10 9.41
C GLU A 65 19.58 6.84 8.16
N ALA A 66 20.67 6.11 8.36
CA ALA A 66 21.56 5.73 7.27
C ALA A 66 20.81 4.95 6.18
N ALA A 67 20.98 5.36 4.94
CA ALA A 67 20.39 4.67 3.80
C ALA A 67 20.96 3.24 3.70
N LEU A 68 20.09 2.28 3.36
CA LEU A 68 20.49 0.89 3.19
C LEU A 68 20.75 0.61 1.71
N HIS A 69 21.81 -0.15 1.44
CA HIS A 69 22.06 -0.58 0.06
C HIS A 69 20.87 -1.38 -0.48
N GLY A 70 20.36 -0.98 -1.64
CA GLY A 70 19.22 -1.66 -2.27
C GLY A 70 17.86 -1.38 -1.62
N GLU A 71 17.73 -0.37 -0.76
CA GLU A 71 16.45 -0.06 -0.07
C GLU A 71 15.30 0.22 -1.03
N VAL A 72 15.55 0.85 -2.18
CA VAL A 72 14.49 1.14 -3.17
C VAL A 72 13.93 -0.13 -3.80
N PRO A 73 14.72 -1.01 -4.45
CA PRO A 73 14.18 -2.26 -5.01
C PRO A 73 13.59 -3.17 -3.93
N PHE A 74 14.16 -3.20 -2.73
CA PHE A 74 13.60 -3.95 -1.61
C PHE A 74 12.25 -3.35 -1.16
N GLY A 75 12.11 -2.04 -1.11
CA GLY A 75 10.85 -1.37 -0.80
C GLY A 75 9.76 -1.63 -1.84
N ILE A 76 10.11 -1.65 -3.13
CA ILE A 76 9.19 -2.05 -4.20
C ILE A 76 8.73 -3.50 -3.99
N PHE A 77 9.66 -4.42 -3.76
CA PHE A 77 9.33 -5.82 -3.49
C PHE A 77 8.36 -5.96 -2.30
N CYS A 78 8.68 -5.32 -1.16
CA CYS A 78 7.81 -5.34 0.01
C CYS A 78 6.44 -4.73 -0.25
N HIS A 79 6.36 -3.62 -1.00
CA HIS A 79 5.12 -2.97 -1.38
C HIS A 79 4.19 -3.92 -2.16
N TYR A 80 4.73 -4.60 -3.18
CA TYR A 80 3.96 -5.56 -3.96
C TYR A 80 3.58 -6.82 -3.16
N CYS A 81 4.45 -7.30 -2.28
CA CYS A 81 4.11 -8.40 -1.36
C CYS A 81 2.96 -8.00 -0.42
N ILE A 82 3.03 -6.82 0.21
CA ILE A 82 1.98 -6.32 1.10
C ILE A 82 0.66 -6.17 0.35
N GLY A 83 0.66 -5.54 -0.82
CA GLY A 83 -0.56 -5.37 -1.62
C GLY A 83 -1.16 -6.71 -2.05
N THR A 84 -0.33 -7.69 -2.40
CA THR A 84 -0.79 -9.04 -2.74
C THR A 84 -1.42 -9.74 -1.53
N VAL A 85 -0.77 -9.71 -0.36
CA VAL A 85 -1.30 -10.31 0.88
C VAL A 85 -2.63 -9.65 1.28
N LEU A 86 -2.73 -8.32 1.19
CA LEU A 86 -3.98 -7.61 1.48
C LEU A 86 -5.11 -7.99 0.51
N THR A 87 -4.80 -8.15 -0.77
CA THR A 87 -5.78 -8.59 -1.77
C THR A 87 -6.25 -10.02 -1.50
N LEU A 88 -5.34 -10.95 -1.19
CA LEU A 88 -5.71 -12.31 -0.81
C LEU A 88 -6.57 -12.32 0.45
N PHE A 89 -6.23 -11.51 1.44
CA PHE A 89 -7.06 -11.34 2.63
C PHE A 89 -8.46 -10.82 2.29
N TYR A 90 -8.59 -9.82 1.40
CA TYR A 90 -9.89 -9.33 0.93
C TYR A 90 -10.73 -10.45 0.30
N LEU A 91 -10.13 -11.23 -0.60
CA LEU A 91 -10.83 -12.31 -1.31
C LEU A 91 -11.30 -13.41 -0.34
N GLU A 92 -10.43 -13.85 0.56
CA GLU A 92 -10.80 -14.88 1.53
C GLU A 92 -11.79 -14.38 2.59
N ALA A 93 -11.62 -13.15 3.08
CA ALA A 93 -12.58 -12.55 4.01
C ALA A 93 -13.95 -12.35 3.36
N SER A 94 -14.00 -11.89 2.12
CA SER A 94 -15.25 -11.76 1.37
C SER A 94 -15.98 -13.09 1.22
N LYS A 95 -15.25 -14.15 0.90
CA LYS A 95 -15.78 -15.51 0.81
C LYS A 95 -16.29 -16.02 2.15
N LEU A 96 -15.49 -15.88 3.20
CA LEU A 96 -15.84 -16.36 4.56
C LEU A 96 -17.08 -15.64 5.11
N LEU A 97 -17.17 -14.34 4.90
CA LEU A 97 -18.26 -13.49 5.39
C LEU A 97 -19.45 -13.42 4.42
N GLN A 98 -19.38 -14.13 3.28
CA GLN A 98 -20.40 -14.11 2.23
C GLN A 98 -20.71 -12.70 1.71
N ILE A 99 -19.71 -11.82 1.70
CA ILE A 99 -19.81 -10.45 1.17
C ILE A 99 -19.45 -10.48 -0.32
N PRO A 100 -20.29 -9.94 -1.21
CA PRO A 100 -19.98 -9.93 -2.64
C PRO A 100 -18.69 -9.13 -2.94
N THR A 101 -17.81 -9.71 -3.76
CA THR A 101 -16.64 -9.02 -4.29
C THR A 101 -17.09 -8.06 -5.39
N GLY A 102 -17.32 -6.80 -5.05
CA GLY A 102 -17.83 -5.78 -5.96
C GLY A 102 -17.08 -4.46 -5.82
N VAL A 103 -17.45 -3.49 -6.66
CA VAL A 103 -16.78 -2.18 -6.69
C VAL A 103 -16.81 -1.50 -5.31
N ILE A 104 -17.97 -1.45 -4.67
CA ILE A 104 -18.14 -0.77 -3.38
C ILE A 104 -17.29 -1.43 -2.30
N THR A 105 -17.37 -2.76 -2.16
CA THR A 105 -16.63 -3.51 -1.13
C THR A 105 -15.12 -3.41 -1.33
N ALA A 106 -14.65 -3.44 -2.58
CA ALA A 106 -13.25 -3.27 -2.91
C ALA A 106 -12.75 -1.84 -2.61
N LEU A 107 -13.53 -0.80 -2.93
CA LEU A 107 -13.18 0.59 -2.60
C LEU A 107 -13.14 0.82 -1.10
N VAL A 108 -14.13 0.33 -0.36
CA VAL A 108 -14.17 0.41 1.10
C VAL A 108 -12.96 -0.30 1.69
N PHE A 109 -12.65 -1.52 1.23
CA PHE A 109 -11.48 -2.25 1.69
C PHE A 109 -10.18 -1.48 1.38
N GLY A 110 -10.01 -0.99 0.14
CA GLY A 110 -8.85 -0.19 -0.24
C GLY A 110 -8.65 1.01 0.69
N VAL A 111 -9.70 1.76 0.97
CA VAL A 111 -9.64 2.90 1.90
C VAL A 111 -9.30 2.46 3.34
N LEU A 112 -9.89 1.37 3.82
CA LEU A 112 -9.61 0.83 5.15
C LEU A 112 -8.15 0.39 5.32
N THR A 113 -7.48 -0.06 4.27
CA THR A 113 -6.06 -0.42 4.36
C THR A 113 -5.14 0.75 4.71
N ASN A 114 -5.62 2.02 4.66
CA ASN A 114 -4.89 3.18 5.22
C ASN A 114 -4.61 3.06 6.73
N ILE A 115 -5.29 2.19 7.45
CA ILE A 115 -5.00 1.91 8.86
C ILE A 115 -3.52 1.55 9.03
N PHE A 116 -2.93 0.78 8.09
CA PHE A 116 -1.53 0.38 8.16
C PHE A 116 -0.56 1.56 8.08
N PRO A 117 -0.55 2.40 7.01
CA PRO A 117 0.35 3.54 6.97
C PRO A 117 0.03 4.57 8.07
N TRP A 118 -1.23 4.86 8.37
CA TRP A 118 -1.59 5.95 9.27
C TRP A 118 -1.29 5.68 10.74
N PHE A 119 -1.47 4.43 11.18
CA PHE A 119 -1.40 4.06 12.60
C PHE A 119 -0.24 3.13 12.95
N ILE A 120 0.41 2.53 11.96
CA ILE A 120 1.56 1.63 12.18
C ILE A 120 2.81 2.20 11.53
N MET A 121 2.84 2.35 10.20
CA MET A 121 4.04 2.71 9.48
C MET A 121 4.51 4.14 9.80
N PHE A 122 3.64 5.15 9.70
CA PHE A 122 4.03 6.54 9.95
C PHE A 122 4.49 6.78 11.39
N PRO A 123 3.80 6.26 12.44
CA PRO A 123 4.33 6.33 13.81
C PRO A 123 5.67 5.62 13.97
N ALA A 124 5.85 4.46 13.36
CA ALA A 124 7.10 3.71 13.44
C ALA A 124 8.27 4.40 12.72
N GLN A 125 7.98 5.18 11.68
CA GLN A 125 8.93 6.01 10.95
C GLN A 125 9.24 7.36 11.63
N GLY A 126 8.61 7.68 12.76
CA GLY A 126 8.79 8.94 13.50
C GLY A 126 7.83 10.05 13.12
N TYR A 127 6.87 9.80 12.21
CA TYR A 127 5.96 10.83 11.69
C TYR A 127 4.67 11.01 12.51
N SER A 128 4.52 10.26 13.62
CA SER A 128 3.29 10.26 14.43
C SER A 128 2.06 9.76 13.66
N TRP A 129 0.95 9.64 14.34
CA TRP A 129 -0.32 9.21 13.75
C TRP A 129 -0.74 10.15 12.62
N LEU A 130 -1.25 9.57 11.55
CA LEU A 130 -1.66 10.27 10.33
C LEU A 130 -0.52 11.09 9.69
N GLY A 131 0.74 10.79 10.00
CA GLY A 131 1.88 11.51 9.42
C GLY A 131 1.99 12.99 9.84
N ARG A 132 1.38 13.39 10.97
CA ARG A 132 1.30 14.82 11.39
C ARG A 132 2.66 15.48 11.60
N ARG A 133 3.70 14.71 11.91
CA ARG A 133 5.08 15.19 12.09
C ARG A 133 5.96 15.00 10.85
N ALA A 134 5.40 14.44 9.77
CA ALA A 134 6.15 14.36 8.53
C ALA A 134 6.40 15.77 7.97
N PRO A 135 7.52 16.01 7.26
CA PRO A 135 7.78 17.28 6.60
C PRO A 135 6.66 17.72 5.65
N GLU A 136 5.97 16.75 5.04
CA GLU A 136 4.82 16.97 4.16
C GLU A 136 3.52 17.26 4.94
N GLY A 137 3.49 17.00 6.24
CA GLY A 137 2.30 17.19 7.07
C GLY A 137 1.06 16.45 6.55
N ALA A 138 -0.07 17.14 6.47
CA ALA A 138 -1.34 16.57 6.00
C ALA A 138 -1.29 16.08 4.53
N HIS A 139 -0.29 16.50 3.75
CA HIS A 139 -0.15 16.03 2.37
C HIS A 139 0.20 14.54 2.32
N LEU A 140 1.00 14.03 3.28
CA LEU A 140 1.32 12.61 3.35
C LEU A 140 0.07 11.75 3.53
N THR A 141 -0.85 12.17 4.40
CA THR A 141 -2.13 11.48 4.64
C THR A 141 -3.02 11.48 3.40
N ARG A 142 -3.11 12.63 2.70
CA ARG A 142 -3.91 12.74 1.46
C ARG A 142 -3.34 11.87 0.35
N THR A 143 -2.02 11.87 0.20
CA THR A 143 -1.32 11.00 -0.76
C THR A 143 -1.57 9.52 -0.46
N SER A 144 -1.47 9.12 0.81
CA SER A 144 -1.79 7.77 1.24
C SER A 144 -3.24 7.40 0.90
N PHE A 145 -4.20 8.28 1.26
CA PHE A 145 -5.61 8.06 0.94
C PHE A 145 -5.85 7.88 -0.57
N TRP A 146 -5.27 8.75 -1.40
CA TRP A 146 -5.36 8.66 -2.85
C TRP A 146 -4.83 7.32 -3.38
N ASN A 147 -3.66 6.92 -2.93
CA ASN A 147 -3.05 5.66 -3.35
C ASN A 147 -3.93 4.46 -2.99
N HIS A 148 -4.39 4.39 -1.76
CA HIS A 148 -5.23 3.30 -1.28
C HIS A 148 -6.63 3.28 -1.92
N LEU A 149 -7.16 4.44 -2.32
CA LEU A 149 -8.36 4.49 -3.15
C LEU A 149 -8.13 3.80 -4.50
N PHE A 150 -7.00 4.09 -5.17
CA PHE A 150 -6.63 3.42 -6.42
C PHE A 150 -6.29 1.95 -6.23
N PHE A 151 -5.80 1.56 -5.06
CA PHE A 151 -5.67 0.14 -4.71
C PHE A 151 -7.03 -0.55 -4.71
N GLY A 152 -8.04 0.06 -4.10
CA GLY A 152 -9.42 -0.43 -4.13
C GLY A 152 -10.01 -0.49 -5.55
N VAL A 153 -9.75 0.52 -6.39
CA VAL A 153 -10.11 0.49 -7.83
C VAL A 153 -9.44 -0.70 -8.52
N GLY A 154 -8.15 -0.92 -8.26
CA GLY A 154 -7.41 -2.05 -8.81
C GLY A 154 -7.99 -3.39 -8.38
N ILE A 155 -8.30 -3.57 -7.09
CA ILE A 155 -8.95 -4.79 -6.60
C ILE A 155 -10.27 -5.02 -7.33
N ALA A 156 -11.14 -4.01 -7.45
CA ALA A 156 -12.42 -4.12 -8.13
C ALA A 156 -12.25 -4.53 -9.60
N LEU A 157 -11.37 -3.84 -10.31
CA LEU A 157 -11.12 -4.08 -11.74
C LEU A 157 -10.59 -5.49 -11.98
N TRP A 158 -9.51 -5.84 -11.29
CA TRP A 158 -8.83 -7.11 -11.57
C TRP A 158 -9.57 -8.33 -11.01
N THR A 159 -10.35 -8.18 -9.94
CA THR A 159 -11.28 -9.24 -9.49
C THR A 159 -12.37 -9.50 -10.54
N ALA A 160 -12.91 -8.45 -11.15
CA ALA A 160 -13.92 -8.60 -12.21
C ALA A 160 -13.35 -9.26 -13.49
N ILE A 161 -12.08 -8.99 -13.82
CA ILE A 161 -11.41 -9.54 -15.01
C ILE A 161 -10.95 -10.98 -14.78
N LEU A 162 -10.24 -11.25 -13.69
CA LEU A 162 -9.55 -12.52 -13.44
C LEU A 162 -10.45 -13.54 -12.73
N LYS A 163 -11.48 -13.10 -12.02
CA LYS A 163 -12.45 -13.95 -11.29
C LYS A 163 -11.77 -15.01 -10.41
N PRO A 164 -10.93 -14.60 -9.43
CA PRO A 164 -10.15 -15.51 -8.59
C PRO A 164 -11.01 -16.33 -7.60
N VAL A 165 -12.27 -16.00 -7.41
CA VAL A 165 -13.25 -16.62 -6.48
C VAL A 165 -14.59 -16.81 -7.17
#